data_7e5160888b5ef2cf917c1a80465dc634
#
_entry.id   7e5160888b5ef2cf917c1a80465dc634
#
_cell.length_a   1.000
_cell.length_b   1.000
_cell.length_c   1.000
_cell.angle_alpha   90.00
_cell.angle_beta   90.00
_cell.angle_gamma   90.00
#
_symmetry.space_group_name_H-M   'P 1'
#
loop_
_entity.id
_entity.type
_entity.pdbx_description
1 polymer ?
#
loop_
_entity_poly.entity_id
_entity_poly.type
_entity_poly.pdbx_seq_one_letter_code
_entity_poly.pdbx_strand_id
1 'polypeptide(L)'
;YLERGEMFVARDDGQVVAECVVTDEADGIGEIKNLAVHLQYQRKGYGRQMLEFLEAHYRDRYRTLLVGTGDVPRTLRFYERCGYVRSHLIPGFFTDHYDHPIIEDGRQLVDMVYLKKSL
;
A
#
# COMPACT_ATOMS: atom_id res chain seq x y z
N TYR A 1 16.85 -0.77 -0.94
CA TYR A 1 15.46 -0.46 -0.66
C TYR A 1 15.33 0.85 0.09
N LEU A 2 15.95 0.94 1.26
CA LEU A 2 15.96 2.18 2.04
C LEU A 2 16.65 3.33 1.30
N GLU A 3 17.56 3.02 0.40
CA GLU A 3 18.26 4.01 -0.40
C GLU A 3 17.36 4.65 -1.45
N ARG A 4 16.25 4.00 -1.80
CA ARG A 4 15.32 4.48 -2.81
C ARG A 4 14.01 4.95 -2.24
N GLY A 5 13.75 4.66 -0.98
CA GLY A 5 12.47 4.86 -0.36
C GLY A 5 12.46 5.98 0.66
N GLU A 6 11.30 6.58 0.81
CA GLU A 6 11.03 7.51 1.90
C GLU A 6 10.07 6.83 2.85
N MET A 7 10.39 6.83 4.15
CA MET A 7 9.56 6.23 5.17
C MET A 7 8.70 7.28 5.84
N PHE A 8 7.45 6.93 6.06
CA PHE A 8 6.48 7.78 6.74
C PHE A 8 5.88 7.04 7.93
N VAL A 9 5.70 7.74 9.02
CA VAL A 9 5.00 7.22 10.17
C VAL A 9 3.87 8.18 10.54
N ALA A 10 2.74 7.64 10.93
CA ALA A 10 1.65 8.40 11.51
C ALA A 10 1.64 8.16 13.00
N ARG A 11 1.52 9.24 13.78
CA ARG A 11 1.48 9.18 15.24
C ARG A 11 0.16 9.74 15.72
N ASP A 12 -0.35 9.12 16.77
CA ASP A 12 -1.51 9.64 17.47
C ASP A 12 -1.19 9.56 18.96
N ASP A 13 -1.23 10.71 19.62
CA ASP A 13 -0.94 10.82 21.06
C ASP A 13 0.43 10.22 21.41
N GLY A 14 1.43 10.45 20.56
CA GLY A 14 2.79 9.95 20.76
C GLY A 14 3.03 8.52 20.35
N GLN A 15 1.98 7.79 19.96
CA GLN A 15 2.08 6.39 19.55
C GLN A 15 2.14 6.30 18.03
N VAL A 16 3.01 5.42 17.51
CA VAL A 16 3.04 5.11 16.08
C VAL A 16 1.83 4.24 15.77
N VAL A 17 0.93 4.70 14.91
CA VAL A 17 -0.30 3.99 14.57
C VAL A 17 -0.26 3.41 13.17
N ALA A 18 0.54 3.98 12.27
CA ALA A 18 0.65 3.52 10.89
C ALA A 18 2.02 3.88 10.34
N GLU A 19 2.45 3.12 9.34
CA GLU A 19 3.72 3.37 8.67
C GLU A 19 3.67 2.88 7.25
N CYS A 20 4.50 3.46 6.38
CA CYS A 20 4.66 3.00 5.00
C CYS A 20 5.98 3.50 4.43
N VAL A 21 6.34 2.95 3.27
CA VAL A 21 7.49 3.38 2.49
C VAL A 21 6.99 3.72 1.08
N VAL A 22 7.51 4.81 0.51
CA VAL A 22 7.22 5.17 -0.88
C VAL A 22 8.52 5.18 -1.64
N THR A 23 8.56 4.47 -2.76
CA THR A 23 9.72 4.42 -3.64
C THR A 23 9.43 5.13 -4.96
N ASP A 24 10.47 5.71 -5.55
CA ASP A 24 10.39 6.32 -6.87
C ASP A 24 10.57 5.22 -7.92
N GLU A 25 9.55 5.00 -8.74
CA GLU A 25 9.58 3.97 -9.78
C GLU A 25 9.85 4.55 -11.17
N ALA A 26 10.28 5.82 -11.24
CA ALA A 26 10.52 6.56 -12.47
C ALA A 26 9.21 6.90 -13.21
N ASP A 27 9.33 7.69 -14.27
CA ASP A 27 8.22 8.07 -15.15
C ASP A 27 7.03 8.72 -14.44
N GLY A 28 7.30 9.41 -13.33
CA GLY A 28 6.26 10.09 -12.57
C GLY A 28 5.41 9.16 -11.72
N ILE A 29 5.92 7.97 -11.39
CA ILE A 29 5.20 6.98 -10.58
C ILE A 29 5.89 6.82 -9.23
N GLY A 30 5.14 6.99 -8.15
CA GLY A 30 5.57 6.62 -6.81
C GLY A 30 4.84 5.36 -6.38
N GLU A 31 5.54 4.42 -5.76
CA GLU A 31 4.90 3.19 -5.29
C GLU A 31 4.86 3.15 -3.77
N ILE A 32 3.66 2.94 -3.23
CA ILE A 32 3.46 2.77 -1.79
C ILE A 32 3.74 1.32 -1.45
N LYS A 33 4.69 1.12 -0.54
CA LYS A 33 5.08 -0.21 -0.07
C LYS A 33 4.88 -0.32 1.42
N ASN A 34 4.44 -1.48 1.86
CA ASN A 34 4.36 -1.82 3.28
C ASN A 34 3.48 -0.86 4.08
N LEU A 35 2.37 -0.39 3.50
CA LEU A 35 1.41 0.38 4.28
C LEU A 35 0.79 -0.53 5.33
N ALA A 36 1.02 -0.21 6.58
CA ALA A 36 0.54 -0.99 7.70
C ALA A 36 -0.05 -0.08 8.77
N VAL A 37 -1.22 -0.45 9.27
CA VAL A 37 -1.83 0.17 10.44
C VAL A 37 -1.75 -0.86 11.56
N HIS A 38 -1.22 -0.45 12.71
CA HIS A 38 -1.07 -1.36 13.84
C HIS A 38 -2.44 -1.88 14.28
N LEU A 39 -2.49 -3.16 14.68
CA LEU A 39 -3.73 -3.89 14.85
C LEU A 39 -4.75 -3.16 15.72
N GLN A 40 -4.31 -2.61 16.85
CA GLN A 40 -5.21 -1.93 17.78
C GLN A 40 -5.74 -0.60 17.25
N TYR A 41 -5.18 -0.11 16.15
CA TYR A 41 -5.59 1.17 15.56
C TYR A 41 -6.30 1.01 14.22
N GLN A 42 -6.55 -0.22 13.79
CA GLN A 42 -7.27 -0.47 12.54
C GLN A 42 -8.74 -0.05 12.64
N ARG A 43 -9.34 0.24 11.49
CA ARG A 43 -10.75 0.65 11.37
C ARG A 43 -11.05 1.99 12.03
N LYS A 44 -10.03 2.84 12.21
CA LYS A 44 -10.20 4.19 12.77
C LYS A 44 -9.87 5.28 11.75
N GLY A 45 -9.64 4.92 10.49
CA GLY A 45 -9.38 5.87 9.42
C GLY A 45 -7.92 6.25 9.24
N TYR A 46 -6.99 5.65 9.96
CA TYR A 46 -5.56 6.01 9.83
C TYR A 46 -4.98 5.64 8.48
N GLY A 47 -5.39 4.50 7.92
CA GLY A 47 -4.92 4.11 6.59
C GLY A 47 -5.34 5.11 5.53
N ARG A 48 -6.60 5.53 5.54
CA ARG A 48 -7.10 6.55 4.63
C ARG A 48 -6.39 7.88 4.82
N GLN A 49 -6.18 8.28 6.07
CA GLN A 49 -5.46 9.54 6.36
C GLN A 49 -4.04 9.50 5.84
N MET A 50 -3.36 8.36 5.98
CA MET A 50 -2.00 8.19 5.44
C MET A 50 -2.00 8.33 3.93
N LEU A 51 -2.95 7.70 3.23
CA LEU A 51 -3.06 7.81 1.79
C LEU A 51 -3.32 9.26 1.36
N GLU A 52 -4.23 9.94 2.04
CA GLU A 52 -4.53 11.35 1.74
C GLU A 52 -3.31 12.24 1.94
N PHE A 53 -2.55 11.98 3.01
CA PHE A 53 -1.31 12.71 3.24
C PHE A 53 -0.31 12.49 2.12
N LEU A 54 -0.11 11.23 1.71
CA LEU A 54 0.84 10.91 0.64
C LEU A 54 0.43 11.54 -0.69
N GLU A 55 -0.86 11.53 -0.99
CA GLU A 55 -1.37 12.13 -2.23
C GLU A 55 -1.08 13.62 -2.27
N ALA A 56 -1.33 14.32 -1.18
CA ALA A 56 -1.04 15.76 -1.09
C ALA A 56 0.48 16.03 -1.14
N HIS A 57 1.25 15.21 -0.43
CA HIS A 57 2.70 15.37 -0.32
C HIS A 57 3.40 15.18 -1.67
N TYR A 58 2.91 14.25 -2.50
CA TYR A 58 3.56 13.88 -3.75
C TYR A 58 2.90 14.46 -5.00
N ARG A 59 1.88 15.29 -4.85
CA ARG A 59 1.11 15.81 -5.99
C ARG A 59 1.97 16.48 -7.04
N ASP A 60 3.02 17.20 -6.62
CA ASP A 60 3.89 17.92 -7.55
C ASP A 60 5.05 17.06 -8.06
N ARG A 61 5.27 15.89 -7.47
CA ARG A 61 6.40 15.04 -7.81
C ARG A 61 6.01 13.83 -8.66
N TYR A 62 4.84 13.26 -8.40
CA TYR A 62 4.35 12.10 -9.12
C TYR A 62 3.00 12.39 -9.74
N ARG A 63 2.76 11.79 -10.91
CA ARG A 63 1.45 11.82 -11.56
C ARG A 63 0.55 10.72 -11.06
N THR A 64 1.14 9.64 -10.57
CA THR A 64 0.42 8.43 -10.19
C THR A 64 1.05 7.84 -8.93
N LEU A 65 0.21 7.41 -8.00
CA LEU A 65 0.63 6.52 -6.92
C LEU A 65 0.16 5.12 -7.25
N LEU A 66 1.07 4.16 -7.07
CA LEU A 66 0.85 2.74 -7.32
C LEU A 66 0.94 2.01 -5.99
N VAL A 67 0.14 0.98 -5.80
CA VAL A 67 0.22 0.12 -4.61
C VAL A 67 -0.02 -1.32 -5.03
N GLY A 68 0.84 -2.23 -4.54
CA GLY A 68 0.67 -3.65 -4.75
C GLY A 68 0.24 -4.33 -3.46
N THR A 69 -0.69 -5.25 -3.56
CA THR A 69 -1.20 -5.98 -2.40
C THR A 69 -1.58 -7.41 -2.79
N GLY A 70 -1.72 -8.26 -1.77
CA GLY A 70 -2.26 -9.59 -1.99
C GLY A 70 -3.72 -9.53 -2.43
N ASP A 71 -4.18 -10.63 -3.03
CA ASP A 71 -5.56 -10.74 -3.52
C ASP A 71 -6.52 -11.01 -2.36
N VAL A 72 -6.65 -10.02 -1.47
CA VAL A 72 -7.54 -10.09 -0.30
C VAL A 72 -8.68 -9.10 -0.52
N PRO A 73 -9.93 -9.58 -0.62
CA PRO A 73 -11.06 -8.71 -0.96
C PRO A 73 -11.20 -7.49 -0.03
N ARG A 74 -10.99 -7.66 1.26
CA ARG A 74 -11.11 -6.55 2.22
C ARG A 74 -10.10 -5.46 1.95
N THR A 75 -8.86 -5.83 1.66
CA THR A 75 -7.79 -4.88 1.35
C THR A 75 -8.04 -4.19 0.02
N LEU A 76 -8.46 -4.95 -0.99
CA LEU A 76 -8.78 -4.38 -2.29
C LEU A 76 -9.91 -3.36 -2.19
N ARG A 77 -10.96 -3.68 -1.43
CA ARG A 77 -12.07 -2.74 -1.23
C ARG A 77 -11.63 -1.48 -0.49
N PHE A 78 -10.70 -1.61 0.45
CA PHE A 78 -10.17 -0.45 1.16
C PHE A 78 -9.54 0.54 0.17
N TYR A 79 -8.64 0.05 -0.69
CA TYR A 79 -7.99 0.92 -1.66
C TYR A 79 -8.98 1.49 -2.67
N GLU A 80 -9.93 0.68 -3.12
CA GLU A 80 -10.95 1.15 -4.06
C GLU A 80 -11.81 2.26 -3.45
N ARG A 81 -12.17 2.14 -2.18
CA ARG A 81 -12.89 3.21 -1.48
C ARG A 81 -12.08 4.48 -1.32
N CYS A 82 -10.76 4.36 -1.31
CA CYS A 82 -9.86 5.52 -1.25
C CYS A 82 -9.59 6.12 -2.63
N GLY A 83 -10.23 5.61 -3.68
CA GLY A 83 -10.12 6.16 -5.01
C GLY A 83 -9.11 5.47 -5.91
N TYR A 84 -8.53 4.37 -5.46
CA TYR A 84 -7.60 3.60 -6.29
C TYR A 84 -8.38 2.67 -7.21
N VAL A 85 -7.86 2.44 -8.41
CA VAL A 85 -8.46 1.53 -9.38
C VAL A 85 -7.46 0.43 -9.70
N ARG A 86 -7.98 -0.76 -10.00
CA ARG A 86 -7.12 -1.89 -10.35
C ARG A 86 -6.38 -1.60 -11.64
N SER A 87 -5.09 -1.90 -11.64
CA SER A 87 -4.22 -1.64 -12.77
C SER A 87 -3.83 -2.95 -13.47
N HIS A 88 -3.08 -3.81 -12.77
CA HIS A 88 -2.59 -5.05 -13.32
C HIS A 88 -2.32 -6.03 -12.19
N LEU A 89 -2.04 -7.28 -12.53
CA LEU A 89 -1.68 -8.26 -11.52
C LEU A 89 -0.47 -9.07 -11.98
N ILE A 90 0.23 -9.64 -11.00
CA ILE A 90 1.31 -10.59 -11.26
C ILE A 90 0.81 -11.95 -10.77
N PRO A 91 0.43 -12.86 -11.70
CA PRO A 91 -0.10 -14.17 -11.31
C PRO A 91 0.96 -14.98 -10.58
N GLY A 92 0.55 -15.67 -9.52
CA GLY A 92 1.43 -16.56 -8.79
C GLY A 92 2.56 -15.88 -8.04
N PHE A 93 2.51 -14.56 -7.83
CA PHE A 93 3.60 -13.84 -7.20
C PHE A 93 3.97 -14.44 -5.85
N PHE A 94 2.99 -14.69 -5.00
CA PHE A 94 3.25 -15.16 -3.63
C PHE A 94 3.61 -16.65 -3.59
N THR A 95 3.20 -17.44 -4.56
CA THR A 95 3.58 -18.84 -4.63
C THR A 95 4.94 -19.04 -5.30
N ASP A 96 5.33 -18.14 -6.19
CA ASP A 96 6.58 -18.24 -6.93
C ASP A 96 7.78 -17.66 -6.17
N HIS A 97 7.55 -16.68 -5.28
CA HIS A 97 8.62 -15.94 -4.62
C HIS A 97 8.85 -16.34 -3.17
N TYR A 98 8.02 -17.22 -2.62
CA TYR A 98 8.14 -17.66 -1.23
C TYR A 98 8.17 -19.18 -1.19
N ASP A 99 8.98 -19.74 -0.30
CA ASP A 99 9.14 -21.18 -0.14
C ASP A 99 8.11 -21.79 0.82
N HIS A 100 7.21 -20.97 1.33
CA HIS A 100 6.13 -21.42 2.22
C HIS A 100 4.88 -20.59 1.92
N PRO A 101 3.69 -21.11 2.26
CA PRO A 101 2.46 -20.35 2.04
C PRO A 101 2.42 -19.06 2.84
N ILE A 102 1.99 -17.99 2.19
CA ILE A 102 1.75 -16.70 2.85
C ILE A 102 0.25 -16.59 3.07
N ILE A 103 -0.15 -16.50 4.33
CA ILE A 103 -1.56 -16.46 4.71
C ILE A 103 -1.90 -15.07 5.22
N GLU A 104 -2.98 -14.51 4.72
CA GLU A 104 -3.48 -13.22 5.17
C GLU A 104 -4.99 -13.26 5.18
N ASP A 105 -5.58 -12.79 6.26
CA ASP A 105 -7.05 -12.76 6.43
C ASP A 105 -7.67 -14.13 6.21
N GLY A 106 -6.98 -15.21 6.66
CA GLY A 106 -7.47 -16.58 6.58
C GLY A 106 -7.38 -17.22 5.21
N ARG A 107 -6.73 -16.59 4.23
CA ARG A 107 -6.59 -17.18 2.90
C ARG A 107 -5.14 -17.14 2.44
N GLN A 108 -4.76 -18.13 1.66
CA GLN A 108 -3.43 -18.17 1.07
C GLN A 108 -3.34 -17.17 -0.06
N LEU A 109 -2.30 -16.33 -0.01
CA LEU A 109 -2.04 -15.38 -1.08
C LEU A 109 -1.42 -16.10 -2.27
N VAL A 110 -1.87 -15.77 -3.46
CA VAL A 110 -1.36 -16.32 -4.72
C VAL A 110 -0.88 -15.17 -5.62
N ASP A 111 -1.78 -14.27 -5.98
CA ASP A 111 -1.49 -13.20 -6.93
C ASP A 111 -1.18 -11.89 -6.23
N MET A 112 -0.32 -11.07 -6.85
CA MET A 112 -0.12 -9.68 -6.45
C MET A 112 -1.03 -8.82 -7.33
N VAL A 113 -1.90 -8.01 -6.71
CA VAL A 113 -2.79 -7.09 -7.41
C VAL A 113 -2.26 -5.68 -7.25
N TYR A 114 -2.11 -4.98 -8.36
CA TYR A 114 -1.69 -3.57 -8.34
C TYR A 114 -2.88 -2.65 -8.60
N LEU A 115 -2.94 -1.59 -7.80
CA LEU A 115 -3.93 -0.54 -7.95
C LEU A 115 -3.19 0.79 -8.11
N LYS A 116 -3.86 1.78 -8.71
CA LYS A 116 -3.24 3.07 -8.95
C LYS A 116 -4.26 4.18 -8.76
N LYS A 117 -3.73 5.37 -8.47
CA LYS A 117 -4.52 6.58 -8.36
C LYS A 117 -3.77 7.73 -9.03
N SER A 118 -4.46 8.46 -9.89
CA SER A 118 -3.91 9.68 -10.51
C SER A 118 -3.93 10.81 -9.50
N LEU A 119 -2.83 11.56 -9.45
CA LEU A 119 -2.71 12.70 -8.54
C LEU A 119 -3.00 14.03 -9.23
#